data_c3275e5fe908b5c313f7210b808c73ed
#
_entry.id   c3275e5fe908b5c313f7210b808c73ed
#
_cell.length_a   1.000
_cell.length_b   1.000
_cell.length_c   1.000
_cell.angle_alpha   90.00
_cell.angle_beta   90.00
_cell.angle_gamma   90.00
#
_symmetry.space_group_name_H-M   'P 1'
#
loop_
_entity.id
_entity.type
_entity.pdbx_description
1 polymer ?
#
loop_
_entity_poly.entity_id
_entity_poly.type
_entity_poly.pdbx_seq_one_letter_code
_entity_poly.pdbx_strand_id
1 'polypeptide(L)'
;MRGATAGLLVLLTLAAWRAEAAEWGLITPGATTMEAVRARYGEPTKTTPKKVDTYDTVQWVYEGTQAPVGMVRMTVEFGLLTPSGYKPDVVRDFRLDTKPGSFNKKLVLDGWGDPYKVGKDGDSEIFLYEDGLLVYFDKQGWDVQAMIFTLRQPASPAPQR
;
A
#
# COMPACT_ATOMS: atom_id res chain seq x y z
N MET A 1 -56.70 32.89 -2.22
CA MET A 1 -55.41 32.74 -2.88
C MET A 1 -54.42 32.17 -1.88
N ARG A 2 -54.08 30.89 -1.98
CA ARG A 2 -53.16 30.18 -1.08
C ARG A 2 -51.89 29.90 -1.84
N GLY A 3 -50.80 30.60 -1.50
CA GLY A 3 -49.48 30.35 -2.04
C GLY A 3 -48.79 29.24 -1.26
N ALA A 4 -48.52 28.14 -1.94
CA ALA A 4 -47.69 27.03 -1.41
C ALA A 4 -46.24 27.30 -1.73
N THR A 5 -45.43 27.61 -0.76
CA THR A 5 -43.96 27.67 -0.84
C THR A 5 -43.41 26.26 -0.72
N ALA A 6 -42.96 25.70 -1.84
CA ALA A 6 -42.22 24.45 -1.88
C ALA A 6 -40.75 24.70 -1.44
N GLY A 7 -40.43 24.23 -0.22
CA GLY A 7 -39.05 24.23 0.25
C GLY A 7 -38.25 23.13 -0.43
N LEU A 8 -37.21 23.54 -1.21
CA LEU A 8 -36.26 22.65 -1.83
C LEU A 8 -35.24 22.17 -0.78
N LEU A 9 -35.39 20.93 -0.33
CA LEU A 9 -34.44 20.28 0.58
C LEU A 9 -33.23 19.82 -0.25
N VAL A 10 -32.14 20.58 -0.22
CA VAL A 10 -30.86 20.17 -0.80
C VAL A 10 -30.20 19.17 0.15
N LEU A 11 -30.30 17.87 -0.16
CA LEU A 11 -29.49 16.85 0.49
C LEU A 11 -28.04 17.00 0.02
N LEU A 12 -27.20 17.61 0.87
CA LEU A 12 -25.75 17.51 0.74
C LEU A 12 -25.32 16.08 1.10
N THR A 13 -25.14 15.22 0.13
CA THR A 13 -24.42 13.97 0.29
C THR A 13 -22.95 14.30 0.50
N LEU A 14 -22.51 14.29 1.76
CA LEU A 14 -21.09 14.25 2.11
C LEU A 14 -20.56 12.91 1.61
N ALA A 15 -19.97 12.92 0.42
CA ALA A 15 -19.12 11.83 -0.05
C ALA A 15 -17.92 11.80 0.90
N ALA A 16 -17.96 10.89 1.90
CA ALA A 16 -16.80 10.58 2.70
C ALA A 16 -15.75 10.00 1.72
N TRP A 17 -14.77 10.79 1.39
CA TRP A 17 -13.59 10.34 0.66
C TRP A 17 -12.90 9.34 1.58
N ARG A 18 -13.13 8.05 1.31
CA ARG A 18 -12.34 7.00 1.92
C ARG A 18 -10.94 7.16 1.35
N ALA A 19 -10.05 7.72 2.16
CA ALA A 19 -8.65 7.71 1.83
C ALA A 19 -8.20 6.26 1.92
N GLU A 20 -8.04 5.64 0.76
CA GLU A 20 -7.58 4.26 0.62
C GLU A 20 -6.09 4.17 0.91
N ALA A 21 -5.59 2.96 1.22
CA ALA A 21 -4.16 2.69 1.28
C ALA A 21 -3.53 2.89 -0.09
N ALA A 22 -2.23 3.18 -0.13
CA ALA A 22 -1.50 3.26 -1.39
C ALA A 22 -1.62 1.95 -2.16
N GLU A 23 -1.79 2.07 -3.48
CA GLU A 23 -1.98 0.91 -4.35
C GLU A 23 -0.86 0.82 -5.39
N TRP A 24 -0.54 -0.40 -5.81
CA TRP A 24 0.30 -0.66 -6.96
C TRP A 24 -0.16 -1.93 -7.68
N GLY A 25 -0.29 -1.86 -9.01
CA GLY A 25 -0.63 -3.00 -9.84
C GLY A 25 -1.94 -3.70 -9.47
N LEU A 26 -2.93 -2.96 -8.99
CA LEU A 26 -4.24 -3.42 -8.50
C LEU A 26 -4.17 -4.15 -7.14
N ILE A 27 -3.08 -4.01 -6.40
CA ILE A 27 -2.99 -4.50 -5.02
C ILE A 27 -3.12 -3.31 -4.07
N THR A 28 -4.14 -3.36 -3.22
CA THR A 28 -4.38 -2.41 -2.14
C THR A 28 -4.38 -3.16 -0.80
N PRO A 29 -3.43 -2.89 0.11
CA PRO A 29 -3.44 -3.48 1.44
C PRO A 29 -4.76 -3.25 2.17
N GLY A 30 -5.25 -4.27 2.84
CA GLY A 30 -6.53 -4.22 3.57
C GLY A 30 -7.77 -4.47 2.72
N ALA A 31 -7.65 -4.49 1.38
CA ALA A 31 -8.78 -4.69 0.46
C ALA A 31 -8.59 -5.87 -0.49
N THR A 32 -7.41 -6.01 -1.11
CA THR A 32 -7.15 -7.05 -2.11
C THR A 32 -7.07 -8.43 -1.46
N THR A 33 -7.71 -9.42 -2.08
CA THR A 33 -7.70 -10.80 -1.61
C THR A 33 -6.61 -11.64 -2.29
N MET A 34 -6.29 -12.77 -1.68
CA MET A 34 -5.38 -13.79 -2.23
C MET A 34 -5.81 -14.26 -3.62
N GLU A 35 -7.12 -14.46 -3.84
CA GLU A 35 -7.69 -14.83 -5.14
C GLU A 35 -7.43 -13.74 -6.19
N ALA A 36 -7.61 -12.47 -5.85
CA ALA A 36 -7.36 -11.36 -6.76
C ALA A 36 -5.87 -11.23 -7.13
N VAL A 37 -4.96 -11.44 -6.17
CA VAL A 37 -3.51 -11.48 -6.43
C VAL A 37 -3.17 -12.62 -7.40
N ARG A 38 -3.71 -13.83 -7.16
CA ARG A 38 -3.50 -14.99 -8.04
C ARG A 38 -4.07 -14.76 -9.44
N ALA A 39 -5.25 -14.16 -9.55
CA ALA A 39 -5.87 -13.84 -10.85
C ALA A 39 -5.01 -12.85 -11.64
N ARG A 40 -4.30 -11.92 -10.98
CA ARG A 40 -3.49 -10.89 -11.61
C ARG A 40 -2.07 -11.35 -11.97
N TYR A 41 -1.41 -12.10 -11.07
CA TYR A 41 0.01 -12.44 -11.16
C TYR A 41 0.27 -13.93 -11.35
N GLY A 42 -0.77 -14.77 -11.32
CA GLY A 42 -0.63 -16.23 -11.39
C GLY A 42 -0.21 -16.85 -10.06
N GLU A 43 0.29 -18.10 -10.14
CA GLU A 43 0.80 -18.78 -8.95
C GLU A 43 2.13 -18.17 -8.51
N PRO A 44 2.36 -18.02 -7.19
CA PRO A 44 3.63 -17.51 -6.70
C PRO A 44 4.77 -18.48 -6.97
N THR A 45 5.98 -17.95 -7.12
CA THR A 45 7.22 -18.74 -7.23
C THR A 45 7.47 -19.55 -5.96
N LYS A 46 7.08 -18.98 -4.81
CA LYS A 46 7.25 -19.60 -3.50
C LYS A 46 6.13 -19.19 -2.55
N THR A 47 5.64 -20.17 -1.78
CA THR A 47 4.71 -19.97 -0.66
C THR A 47 5.39 -20.37 0.64
N THR A 48 5.35 -19.50 1.63
CA THR A 48 5.95 -19.75 2.95
C THR A 48 4.89 -19.59 4.04
N PRO A 49 4.64 -20.62 4.88
CA PRO A 49 3.78 -20.47 6.05
C PRO A 49 4.33 -19.40 7.01
N LYS A 50 3.44 -18.60 7.55
CA LYS A 50 3.72 -17.51 8.48
C LYS A 50 2.70 -17.50 9.61
N LYS A 51 2.90 -16.63 10.58
CA LYS A 51 1.92 -16.32 11.63
C LYS A 51 1.76 -14.83 11.78
N VAL A 52 0.52 -14.41 12.03
CA VAL A 52 0.17 -13.06 12.48
C VAL A 52 -0.47 -13.23 13.85
N ASP A 53 0.24 -12.82 14.89
CA ASP A 53 -0.10 -13.15 16.27
C ASP A 53 -0.21 -14.69 16.42
N THR A 54 -1.36 -15.21 16.80
CA THR A 54 -1.63 -16.65 16.95
C THR A 54 -2.23 -17.31 15.70
N TYR A 55 -2.56 -16.52 14.66
CA TYR A 55 -3.23 -16.99 13.46
C TYR A 55 -2.25 -17.44 12.39
N ASP A 56 -2.54 -18.56 11.75
CA ASP A 56 -1.78 -19.05 10.61
C ASP A 56 -2.08 -18.19 9.36
N THR A 57 -1.04 -17.90 8.60
CA THR A 57 -1.10 -17.16 7.36
C THR A 57 -0.02 -17.64 6.39
N VAL A 58 0.09 -16.99 5.24
CA VAL A 58 1.09 -17.31 4.23
C VAL A 58 1.73 -16.03 3.68
N GLN A 59 2.97 -16.18 3.23
CA GLN A 59 3.69 -15.22 2.41
C GLN A 59 3.84 -15.81 1.01
N TRP A 60 3.55 -15.00 -0.01
CA TRP A 60 3.81 -15.33 -1.40
C TRP A 60 4.96 -14.52 -1.96
N VAL A 61 5.83 -15.17 -2.73
CA VAL A 61 6.95 -14.53 -3.43
C VAL A 61 6.80 -14.76 -4.92
N TYR A 62 6.96 -13.69 -5.68
CA TYR A 62 7.02 -13.68 -7.15
C TYR A 62 8.41 -13.18 -7.55
N GLU A 63 9.21 -14.04 -8.19
CA GLU A 63 10.58 -13.70 -8.62
C GLU A 63 10.91 -14.36 -9.96
N GLY A 64 12.04 -13.98 -10.55
CA GLY A 64 12.43 -14.46 -11.88
C GLY A 64 11.44 -14.02 -12.96
N THR A 65 10.94 -14.96 -13.73
CA THR A 65 9.95 -14.71 -14.81
C THR A 65 8.57 -14.34 -14.31
N GLN A 66 8.26 -14.63 -13.06
CA GLN A 66 6.99 -14.28 -12.42
C GLN A 66 7.04 -12.93 -11.67
N ALA A 67 8.23 -12.33 -11.54
CA ALA A 67 8.33 -10.99 -10.97
C ALA A 67 7.60 -9.97 -11.85
N PRO A 68 6.89 -8.99 -11.26
CA PRO A 68 6.31 -7.91 -12.04
C PRO A 68 7.37 -7.13 -12.83
N VAL A 69 6.94 -6.51 -13.93
CA VAL A 69 7.84 -5.72 -14.78
C VAL A 69 8.55 -4.62 -13.98
N GLY A 70 9.86 -4.49 -14.14
CA GLY A 70 10.68 -3.53 -13.39
C GLY A 70 11.07 -3.99 -11.98
N MET A 71 10.61 -5.17 -11.53
CA MET A 71 10.91 -5.73 -10.22
C MET A 71 11.86 -6.93 -10.32
N VAL A 72 12.71 -7.07 -9.30
CA VAL A 72 13.47 -8.30 -9.04
C VAL A 72 12.56 -9.30 -8.34
N ARG A 73 11.73 -8.80 -7.41
CA ARG A 73 10.87 -9.60 -6.55
C ARG A 73 9.66 -8.80 -6.09
N MET A 74 8.54 -9.49 -5.94
CA MET A 74 7.39 -9.02 -5.16
C MET A 74 7.14 -10.03 -4.04
N THR A 75 7.02 -9.54 -2.81
CA THR A 75 6.65 -10.35 -1.63
C THR A 75 5.32 -9.85 -1.12
N VAL A 76 4.34 -10.73 -1.00
CA VAL A 76 2.98 -10.40 -0.53
C VAL A 76 2.73 -11.12 0.79
N GLU A 77 2.36 -10.36 1.81
CA GLU A 77 1.99 -10.87 3.13
C GLU A 77 0.46 -10.87 3.27
N PHE A 78 -0.09 -12.01 3.62
CA PHE A 78 -1.53 -12.16 3.87
C PHE A 78 -1.84 -12.22 5.36
N GLY A 79 -3.15 -12.17 5.67
CA GLY A 79 -3.65 -12.26 7.02
C GLY A 79 -3.73 -10.91 7.73
N LEU A 80 -4.94 -10.40 7.86
CA LEU A 80 -5.22 -9.11 8.47
C LEU A 80 -6.06 -9.27 9.74
N LEU A 81 -5.53 -8.79 10.86
CA LEU A 81 -6.29 -8.61 12.10
C LEU A 81 -7.07 -7.30 12.02
N THR A 82 -8.37 -7.38 12.26
CA THR A 82 -9.26 -6.22 12.34
C THR A 82 -10.05 -6.26 13.63
N PRO A 83 -10.67 -5.15 14.07
CA PRO A 83 -11.57 -5.17 15.22
C PRO A 83 -12.74 -6.15 15.06
N SER A 84 -13.14 -6.48 13.83
CA SER A 84 -14.20 -7.43 13.51
C SER A 84 -13.72 -8.88 13.36
N GLY A 85 -12.43 -9.16 13.55
CA GLY A 85 -11.84 -10.49 13.48
C GLY A 85 -10.69 -10.63 12.48
N TYR A 86 -10.21 -11.86 12.35
CA TYR A 86 -9.11 -12.20 11.46
C TYR A 86 -9.60 -12.50 10.04
N LYS A 87 -8.93 -11.93 9.04
CA LYS A 87 -9.16 -12.15 7.60
C LYS A 87 -7.94 -12.82 6.99
N PRO A 88 -7.92 -14.15 6.82
CA PRO A 88 -6.72 -14.90 6.44
C PRO A 88 -6.22 -14.60 5.03
N ASP A 89 -7.10 -14.28 4.11
CA ASP A 89 -6.88 -14.15 2.67
C ASP A 89 -6.73 -12.70 2.17
N VAL A 90 -6.76 -11.73 3.08
CA VAL A 90 -6.58 -10.31 2.72
C VAL A 90 -5.10 -9.93 2.77
N VAL A 91 -4.63 -9.22 1.74
CA VAL A 91 -3.29 -8.65 1.72
C VAL A 91 -3.13 -7.67 2.87
N ARG A 92 -2.16 -7.92 3.75
CA ARG A 92 -1.80 -7.03 4.86
C ARG A 92 -0.81 -5.97 4.41
N ASP A 93 0.23 -6.41 3.74
CA ASP A 93 1.27 -5.57 3.17
C ASP A 93 1.94 -6.29 2.00
N PHE A 94 2.67 -5.55 1.16
CA PHE A 94 3.54 -6.15 0.15
C PHE A 94 4.76 -5.27 -0.11
N ARG A 95 5.83 -5.94 -0.53
CA ARG A 95 7.12 -5.33 -0.84
C ARG A 95 7.49 -5.59 -2.28
N LEU A 96 7.98 -4.56 -2.95
CA LEU A 96 8.57 -4.60 -4.28
C LEU A 96 10.06 -4.30 -4.16
N ASP A 97 10.91 -5.25 -4.55
CA ASP A 97 12.34 -5.01 -4.72
C ASP A 97 12.56 -4.65 -6.20
N THR A 98 13.03 -3.45 -6.47
CA THR A 98 13.13 -2.90 -7.82
C THR A 98 14.40 -3.36 -8.53
N LYS A 99 14.36 -3.50 -9.85
CA LYS A 99 15.57 -3.61 -10.66
C LYS A 99 16.31 -2.27 -10.63
N PRO A 100 17.66 -2.29 -10.53
CA PRO A 100 18.46 -1.07 -10.61
C PRO A 100 18.08 -0.22 -11.83
N GLY A 101 17.87 1.08 -11.62
CA GLY A 101 17.51 2.03 -12.68
C GLY A 101 16.07 1.97 -13.20
N SER A 102 15.21 1.04 -12.69
CA SER A 102 13.81 0.97 -13.11
C SER A 102 12.94 2.08 -12.50
N PHE A 103 13.26 2.50 -11.28
CA PHE A 103 12.57 3.56 -10.57
C PHE A 103 13.57 4.49 -9.91
N ASN A 104 13.30 5.78 -9.95
CA ASN A 104 14.14 6.80 -9.31
C ASN A 104 13.27 7.80 -8.52
N LYS A 105 13.93 8.64 -7.75
CA LYS A 105 13.27 9.64 -6.90
C LYS A 105 12.33 10.54 -7.69
N LYS A 106 12.69 10.92 -8.91
CA LYS A 106 11.82 11.77 -9.75
C LYS A 106 10.51 11.06 -10.08
N LEU A 107 10.55 9.81 -10.50
CA LEU A 107 9.35 9.02 -10.80
C LEU A 107 8.46 8.83 -9.57
N VAL A 108 9.06 8.67 -8.39
CA VAL A 108 8.31 8.59 -7.12
C VAL A 108 7.58 9.90 -6.83
N LEU A 109 8.28 11.03 -6.92
CA LEU A 109 7.68 12.36 -6.70
C LEU A 109 6.62 12.70 -7.76
N ASP A 110 6.85 12.33 -9.02
CA ASP A 110 5.86 12.55 -10.10
C ASP A 110 4.60 11.69 -9.89
N GLY A 111 4.74 10.47 -9.32
CA GLY A 111 3.63 9.53 -9.10
C GLY A 111 2.85 9.73 -7.82
N TRP A 112 3.55 9.97 -6.71
CA TRP A 112 2.95 10.07 -5.36
C TRP A 112 3.08 11.44 -4.70
N GLY A 113 3.76 12.41 -5.36
CA GLY A 113 3.97 13.75 -4.81
C GLY A 113 5.02 13.76 -3.70
N ASP A 114 5.00 14.84 -2.90
CA ASP A 114 5.92 15.00 -1.78
C ASP A 114 5.57 14.06 -0.61
N PRO A 115 6.56 13.39 0.00
CA PRO A 115 6.32 12.58 1.19
C PRO A 115 5.93 13.45 2.38
N TYR A 116 5.09 12.93 3.28
CA TYR A 116 4.78 13.65 4.52
C TYR A 116 5.99 13.68 5.48
N LYS A 117 6.90 12.72 5.32
CA LYS A 117 8.12 12.63 6.14
C LYS A 117 9.25 11.99 5.35
N VAL A 118 10.45 12.53 5.51
CA VAL A 118 11.71 11.92 5.07
C VAL A 118 12.43 11.35 6.27
N GLY A 119 12.83 10.09 6.20
CA GLY A 119 13.57 9.37 7.25
C GLY A 119 14.89 8.80 6.72
N LYS A 120 15.55 8.04 7.57
CA LYS A 120 16.73 7.23 7.22
C LYS A 120 16.65 5.86 7.89
N ASP A 121 17.16 4.85 7.19
CA ASP A 121 17.42 3.51 7.71
C ASP A 121 18.86 3.14 7.32
N GLY A 122 19.77 3.21 8.29
CA GLY A 122 21.20 3.17 8.03
C GLY A 122 21.62 4.32 7.09
N ASP A 123 22.23 3.97 5.95
CA ASP A 123 22.66 4.93 4.93
C ASP A 123 21.55 5.26 3.90
N SER A 124 20.42 4.55 3.93
CA SER A 124 19.35 4.71 2.97
C SER A 124 18.37 5.80 3.37
N GLU A 125 18.05 6.70 2.45
CA GLU A 125 16.95 7.64 2.61
C GLU A 125 15.62 6.92 2.41
N ILE A 126 14.61 7.29 3.20
CA ILE A 126 13.25 6.73 3.11
C ILE A 126 12.25 7.86 2.96
N PHE A 127 11.36 7.73 1.97
CA PHE A 127 10.15 8.54 1.88
C PHE A 127 8.98 7.81 2.53
N LEU A 128 8.25 8.51 3.39
CA LEU A 128 7.06 8.00 4.06
C LEU A 128 5.83 8.78 3.57
N TYR A 129 4.80 8.04 3.16
CA TYR A 129 3.51 8.57 2.72
C TYR A 129 2.39 8.14 3.67
N GLU A 130 1.45 9.05 3.95
CA GLU A 130 0.34 8.80 4.90
C GLU A 130 -0.59 7.66 4.47
N ASP A 131 -0.68 7.40 3.16
CA ASP A 131 -1.46 6.29 2.60
C ASP A 131 -0.81 4.91 2.78
N GLY A 132 0.38 4.85 3.44
CA GLY A 132 1.04 3.61 3.80
C GLY A 132 2.16 3.17 2.86
N LEU A 133 2.59 4.02 1.92
CA LEU A 133 3.74 3.75 1.08
C LEU A 133 5.04 4.19 1.77
N LEU A 134 6.03 3.30 1.78
CA LEU A 134 7.42 3.58 2.17
C LEU A 134 8.32 3.30 0.96
N VAL A 135 9.19 4.27 0.61
CA VAL A 135 10.13 4.14 -0.50
C VAL A 135 11.54 4.24 0.02
N TYR A 136 12.33 3.19 -0.21
CA TYR A 136 13.73 3.10 0.18
C TYR A 136 14.62 3.41 -1.01
N PHE A 137 15.52 4.37 -0.84
CA PHE A 137 16.48 4.75 -1.86
C PHE A 137 17.84 4.11 -1.63
N ASP A 138 18.67 4.10 -2.67
CA ASP A 138 20.07 3.71 -2.58
C ASP A 138 20.89 4.70 -1.73
N LYS A 139 22.16 4.38 -1.52
CA LYS A 139 23.08 5.23 -0.74
C LYS A 139 23.29 6.63 -1.33
N GLN A 140 23.07 6.76 -2.66
CA GLN A 140 23.14 8.04 -3.36
C GLN A 140 21.83 8.84 -3.23
N GLY A 141 20.79 8.23 -2.69
CA GLY A 141 19.48 8.82 -2.51
C GLY A 141 18.74 9.10 -3.82
N TRP A 142 19.00 8.31 -4.86
CA TRP A 142 18.42 8.52 -6.18
C TRP A 142 17.61 7.33 -6.69
N ASP A 143 18.22 6.13 -6.79
CA ASP A 143 17.52 4.94 -7.27
C ASP A 143 16.71 4.30 -6.16
N VAL A 144 15.48 3.91 -6.50
CA VAL A 144 14.62 3.16 -5.59
C VAL A 144 15.13 1.73 -5.50
N GLN A 145 15.37 1.25 -4.29
CA GLN A 145 15.74 -0.14 -4.01
C GLN A 145 14.53 -0.99 -3.65
N ALA A 146 13.60 -0.41 -2.88
CA ALA A 146 12.40 -1.11 -2.47
C ALA A 146 11.23 -0.13 -2.24
N MET A 147 10.03 -0.62 -2.47
CA MET A 147 8.77 0.02 -2.09
C MET A 147 7.99 -0.95 -1.21
N ILE A 148 7.49 -0.48 -0.07
CA ILE A 148 6.63 -1.26 0.82
C ILE A 148 5.29 -0.56 0.90
N PHE A 149 4.23 -1.32 0.61
CA PHE A 149 2.85 -0.87 0.68
C PHE A 149 2.20 -1.52 1.88
N THR A 150 1.72 -0.71 2.81
CA THR A 150 1.07 -1.15 4.04
C THR A 150 -0.33 -0.56 4.14
N LEU A 151 -1.05 -0.92 5.18
CA LEU A 151 -2.26 -0.20 5.55
C LEU A 151 -1.95 1.27 5.76
N ARG A 152 -2.91 2.12 5.46
CA ARG A 152 -2.81 3.55 5.75
C ARG A 152 -2.40 3.76 7.22
N GLN A 153 -1.39 4.58 7.43
CA GLN A 153 -0.97 4.97 8.76
C GLN A 153 -1.90 6.10 9.27
N PRO A 154 -2.37 6.04 10.51
CA PRO A 154 -3.08 7.18 11.07
C PRO A 154 -2.16 8.39 11.08
N ALA A 155 -2.65 9.53 10.59
CA ALA A 155 -1.91 10.78 10.67
C ALA A 155 -1.45 11.01 12.12
N SER A 156 -0.16 11.23 12.33
CA SER A 156 0.32 11.64 13.65
C SER A 156 -0.45 12.88 14.09
N PRO A 157 -0.99 12.91 15.32
CA PRO A 157 -1.68 14.10 15.80
C PRO A 157 -0.76 15.30 15.64
N ALA A 158 -1.28 16.38 15.04
CA ALA A 158 -0.55 17.63 14.91
C ALA A 158 -0.01 18.04 16.28
N PRO A 159 1.24 18.54 16.39
CA PRO A 159 1.77 19.02 17.65
C PRO A 159 0.83 20.09 18.21
N GLN A 160 0.25 19.81 19.36
CA GLN A 160 -0.56 20.79 20.08
C GLN A 160 0.36 21.94 20.46
N ARG A 161 0.07 23.12 19.91
CA ARG A 161 0.76 24.38 20.26
C ARG A 161 0.11 24.98 21.50
#